data_095c84b56125aa1731501341f277d175
#
_entry.id   095c84b56125aa1731501341f277d175
#
_cell.length_a   1.000
_cell.length_b   1.000
_cell.length_c   1.000
_cell.angle_alpha   90.00
_cell.angle_beta   90.00
_cell.angle_gamma   90.00
#
_symmetry.space_group_name_H-M   'P 1'
#
loop_
_entity.id
_entity.type
_entity.pdbx_description
1 polymer ?
#
loop_
_entity_poly.entity_id
_entity_poly.type
_entity_poly.pdbx_seq_one_letter_code
_entity_poly.pdbx_strand_id
1 'polypeptide(L)'
;TTLFRSLIDVFLLNKAQHISDQFQLGDFYPFHQRKVQHTDFWIPPAGDSIVTILLRIDKRNESLQIPIFYTDADGFQQTIQDQNISRGLFIGWLLLLLVSNLFLAISLKEKIHLAYIAYLLAGGLWLMAQWGIGFQWLWPNTTSFPSIARPFFAGLSFLTALELMVQ
;
A
#
# COMPACT_ATOMS: atom_id res chain seq x y z
N THR A 1 -7.19 5.47 -0.19
CA THR A 1 -7.09 5.08 1.25
C THR A 1 -7.09 3.58 1.29
N THR A 2 -5.93 2.99 1.54
CA THR A 2 -5.75 1.54 1.61
C THR A 2 -6.50 0.98 2.82
N LEU A 3 -7.50 0.15 2.57
CA LEU A 3 -8.20 -0.65 3.58
C LEU A 3 -7.28 -1.81 3.97
N PHE A 4 -6.73 -1.77 5.18
CA PHE A 4 -5.84 -2.81 5.68
C PHE A 4 -6.58 -3.73 6.65
N ARG A 5 -6.17 -5.00 6.72
CA ARG A 5 -6.82 -6.08 7.46
C ARG A 5 -8.31 -6.24 7.11
N SER A 6 -8.63 -6.13 5.86
CA SER A 6 -9.99 -6.36 5.39
C SER A 6 -10.05 -7.60 4.50
N LEU A 7 -11.04 -8.41 4.75
CA LEU A 7 -11.55 -9.39 3.80
C LEU A 7 -12.70 -8.72 3.09
N ILE A 8 -12.61 -8.57 1.80
CA ILE A 8 -13.62 -7.92 0.98
C ILE A 8 -14.08 -8.91 -0.07
N ASP A 9 -15.31 -9.36 0.06
CA ASP A 9 -15.97 -10.14 -0.98
C ASP A 9 -16.92 -9.22 -1.75
N VAL A 10 -16.79 -9.18 -3.04
CA VAL A 10 -17.61 -8.39 -3.95
C VAL A 10 -18.47 -9.33 -4.77
N PHE A 11 -19.78 -9.14 -4.74
CA PHE A 11 -20.73 -9.90 -5.53
C PHE A 11 -21.43 -8.94 -6.49
N LEU A 12 -21.39 -9.25 -7.77
CA LEU A 12 -22.09 -8.52 -8.81
C LEU A 12 -23.39 -9.27 -9.14
N LEU A 13 -24.52 -8.59 -8.96
CA LEU A 13 -25.83 -9.18 -9.20
C LEU A 13 -26.46 -8.57 -10.46
N ASN A 14 -27.08 -9.43 -11.26
CA ASN A 14 -27.86 -9.03 -12.43
C ASN A 14 -29.28 -8.57 -12.04
N LYS A 15 -30.09 -8.14 -13.04
CA LYS A 15 -31.48 -7.73 -12.84
C LYS A 15 -32.36 -8.79 -12.17
N ALA A 16 -32.01 -10.06 -12.30
CA ALA A 16 -32.71 -11.19 -11.68
C ALA A 16 -32.18 -11.54 -10.28
N GLN A 17 -31.30 -10.69 -9.71
CA GLN A 17 -30.62 -10.90 -8.42
C GLN A 17 -29.78 -12.19 -8.34
N HIS A 18 -29.39 -12.75 -9.48
CA HIS A 18 -28.40 -13.83 -9.54
C HIS A 18 -26.98 -13.27 -9.55
N ILE A 19 -26.06 -13.97 -8.87
CA ILE A 19 -24.64 -13.62 -8.85
C ILE A 19 -24.10 -13.83 -10.27
N SER A 20 -23.67 -12.73 -10.90
CA SER A 20 -23.06 -12.74 -12.23
C SER A 20 -21.55 -12.92 -12.14
N ASP A 21 -20.91 -12.31 -11.13
CA ASP A 21 -19.46 -12.42 -10.91
C ASP A 21 -19.15 -12.24 -9.43
N GLN A 22 -18.02 -12.77 -8.98
CA GLN A 22 -17.53 -12.67 -7.61
C GLN A 22 -16.05 -12.38 -7.59
N PHE A 23 -15.63 -11.43 -6.74
CA PHE A 23 -14.24 -11.09 -6.53
C PHE A 23 -13.89 -11.18 -5.06
N GLN A 24 -12.68 -11.68 -4.78
CA GLN A 24 -12.06 -11.66 -3.47
C GLN A 24 -10.97 -10.61 -3.45
N LEU A 25 -11.11 -9.63 -2.58
CA LEU A 25 -10.22 -8.51 -2.44
C LEU A 25 -9.79 -8.40 -0.96
N GLY A 26 -8.81 -7.54 -0.69
CA GLY A 26 -8.31 -7.34 0.66
C GLY A 26 -6.94 -7.95 0.89
N ASP A 27 -6.39 -7.72 2.09
CA ASP A 27 -5.01 -8.10 2.42
C ASP A 27 -4.91 -9.54 2.96
N PHE A 28 -6.05 -10.22 3.15
CA PHE A 28 -6.08 -11.64 3.51
C PHE A 28 -5.85 -12.57 2.31
N TYR A 29 -5.89 -12.03 1.11
CA TYR A 29 -5.58 -12.75 -0.12
C TYR A 29 -4.24 -12.30 -0.69
N PRO A 30 -3.44 -13.22 -1.27
CA PRO A 30 -2.20 -12.86 -1.94
C PRO A 30 -2.42 -11.79 -3.01
N PHE A 31 -1.48 -10.85 -3.12
CA PHE A 31 -1.64 -9.69 -4.00
C PHE A 31 -1.89 -10.07 -5.46
N HIS A 32 -1.24 -11.13 -5.95
CA HIS A 32 -1.37 -11.61 -7.33
C HIS A 32 -2.74 -12.22 -7.67
N GLN A 33 -3.57 -12.56 -6.67
CA GLN A 33 -4.93 -13.06 -6.90
C GLN A 33 -5.94 -11.94 -7.19
N ARG A 34 -5.56 -10.69 -7.03
CA ARG A 34 -6.42 -9.56 -7.36
C ARG A 34 -6.61 -9.48 -8.87
N LYS A 35 -7.85 -9.30 -9.32
CA LYS A 35 -8.20 -9.12 -10.74
C LYS A 35 -7.53 -7.88 -11.35
N VAL A 36 -7.40 -6.81 -10.57
CA VAL A 36 -6.60 -5.63 -10.90
C VAL A 36 -5.50 -5.50 -9.85
N GLN A 37 -4.24 -5.60 -10.30
CA GLN A 37 -3.07 -5.56 -9.44
C GLN A 37 -2.71 -4.10 -9.09
N HIS A 38 -3.54 -3.49 -8.25
CA HIS A 38 -3.32 -2.14 -7.74
C HIS A 38 -3.48 -2.10 -6.21
N THR A 39 -2.91 -1.08 -5.59
CA THR A 39 -3.03 -0.87 -4.13
C THR A 39 -4.45 -0.52 -3.70
N ASP A 40 -5.20 0.18 -4.56
CA ASP A 40 -6.62 0.45 -4.36
C ASP A 40 -7.47 -0.67 -4.96
N PHE A 41 -8.64 -0.93 -4.37
CA PHE A 41 -9.56 -1.97 -4.84
C PHE A 41 -10.43 -1.42 -5.97
N TRP A 42 -10.18 -1.88 -7.17
CA TRP A 42 -10.97 -1.53 -8.35
C TRP A 42 -11.94 -2.66 -8.69
N ILE A 43 -13.20 -2.30 -8.84
CA ILE A 43 -14.25 -3.20 -9.34
C ILE A 43 -14.51 -2.78 -10.78
N PRO A 44 -14.06 -3.56 -11.79
CA PRO A 44 -14.30 -3.20 -13.18
C PRO A 44 -15.80 -3.16 -13.46
N PRO A 45 -16.26 -2.21 -14.30
CA PRO A 45 -17.65 -2.21 -14.74
C PRO A 45 -17.92 -3.52 -15.47
N ALA A 46 -18.83 -4.29 -14.97
CA ALA A 46 -19.30 -5.49 -15.65
C ALA A 46 -20.56 -5.10 -16.41
N GLY A 47 -20.47 -5.08 -17.70
CA GLY A 47 -21.49 -4.87 -18.72
C GLY A 47 -22.88 -4.31 -18.30
N ASP A 48 -23.69 -3.90 -19.25
CA ASP A 48 -25.01 -3.25 -19.03
C ASP A 48 -26.06 -4.05 -18.22
N SER A 49 -25.72 -5.24 -17.78
CA SER A 49 -26.62 -6.16 -17.09
C SER A 49 -26.50 -6.13 -15.55
N ILE A 50 -25.51 -5.41 -14.97
CA ILE A 50 -25.31 -5.39 -13.52
C ILE A 50 -26.07 -4.22 -12.91
N VAL A 51 -26.90 -4.53 -11.92
CA VAL A 51 -27.77 -3.57 -11.25
C VAL A 51 -27.38 -3.37 -9.80
N THR A 52 -26.77 -4.37 -9.17
CA THR A 52 -26.45 -4.31 -7.75
C THR A 52 -25.04 -4.84 -7.48
N ILE A 53 -24.30 -4.08 -6.72
CA ILE A 53 -22.99 -4.48 -6.19
C ILE A 53 -23.16 -4.72 -4.70
N LEU A 54 -22.98 -5.96 -4.24
CA LEU A 54 -23.01 -6.31 -2.83
C LEU A 54 -21.57 -6.45 -2.34
N LEU A 55 -21.23 -5.69 -1.29
CA LEU A 55 -19.94 -5.72 -0.65
C LEU A 55 -20.08 -6.37 0.73
N ARG A 56 -19.36 -7.47 0.95
CA ARG A 56 -19.17 -8.04 2.28
C ARG A 56 -17.77 -7.66 2.75
N ILE A 57 -17.72 -6.91 3.86
CA ILE A 57 -16.44 -6.42 4.41
C ILE A 57 -16.32 -6.95 5.84
N ASP A 58 -15.26 -7.76 6.08
CA ASP A 58 -14.87 -8.17 7.43
C ASP A 58 -13.57 -7.44 7.79
N LYS A 59 -13.66 -6.50 8.72
CA LYS A 59 -12.54 -5.70 9.20
C LYS A 59 -12.37 -5.94 10.69
N ARG A 60 -11.28 -6.60 11.06
CA ARG A 60 -11.03 -6.96 12.47
C ARG A 60 -10.08 -5.96 13.12
N ASN A 61 -10.49 -5.46 14.30
CA ASN A 61 -9.68 -4.61 15.19
C ASN A 61 -9.28 -3.23 14.65
N GLU A 62 -9.99 -2.69 13.67
CA GLU A 62 -9.77 -1.34 13.17
C GLU A 62 -11.10 -0.62 12.88
N SER A 63 -11.08 0.71 12.87
CA SER A 63 -12.25 1.51 12.48
C SER A 63 -12.60 1.25 11.01
N LEU A 64 -13.90 1.05 10.74
CA LEU A 64 -14.40 0.83 9.40
C LEU A 64 -14.58 2.19 8.70
N GLN A 65 -13.66 2.53 7.82
CA GLN A 65 -13.79 3.66 6.89
C GLN A 65 -13.71 3.12 5.47
N ILE A 66 -14.78 3.26 4.71
CA ILE A 66 -14.87 2.76 3.34
C ILE A 66 -15.11 3.95 2.41
N PRO A 67 -14.04 4.61 1.93
CA PRO A 67 -14.20 5.60 0.88
C PRO A 67 -14.52 4.88 -0.44
N ILE A 68 -15.72 5.08 -0.95
CA ILE A 68 -16.15 4.56 -2.25
C ILE A 68 -16.11 5.73 -3.23
N PHE A 69 -15.38 5.55 -4.33
CA PHE A 69 -15.32 6.51 -5.42
C PHE A 69 -15.89 5.84 -6.67
N TYR A 70 -16.66 6.59 -7.42
CA TYR A 70 -17.10 6.19 -8.75
C TYR A 70 -16.31 6.96 -9.78
N THR A 71 -15.72 6.26 -10.72
CA THR A 71 -14.99 6.85 -11.84
C THR A 71 -15.11 5.93 -13.06
N ASP A 72 -14.93 6.46 -14.24
CA ASP A 72 -14.80 5.70 -15.47
C ASP A 72 -13.41 5.03 -15.57
N ALA A 73 -13.22 4.21 -16.59
CA ALA A 73 -11.95 3.51 -16.78
C ALA A 73 -10.78 4.48 -17.04
N ASP A 74 -11.02 5.56 -17.75
CA ASP A 74 -10.01 6.56 -18.09
C ASP A 74 -9.61 7.37 -16.86
N GLY A 75 -10.57 7.81 -16.05
CA GLY A 75 -10.31 8.50 -14.79
C GLY A 75 -9.59 7.61 -13.78
N PHE A 76 -9.88 6.31 -13.76
CA PHE A 76 -9.12 5.37 -12.94
C PHE A 76 -7.66 5.26 -13.41
N GLN A 77 -7.42 5.14 -14.72
CA GLN A 77 -6.07 5.10 -15.28
C GLN A 77 -5.28 6.38 -14.98
N GLN A 78 -5.89 7.56 -15.08
CA GLN A 78 -5.27 8.81 -14.69
C GLN A 78 -4.90 8.83 -13.21
N THR A 79 -5.80 8.39 -12.34
CA THR A 79 -5.54 8.31 -10.89
C THR A 79 -4.35 7.37 -10.59
N ILE A 80 -4.27 6.22 -11.25
CA ILE A 80 -3.13 5.31 -11.14
C ILE A 80 -1.84 6.00 -11.58
N GLN A 81 -1.87 6.68 -12.71
CA GLN A 81 -0.70 7.34 -13.27
C GLN A 81 -0.18 8.45 -12.34
N ASP A 82 -1.05 9.30 -11.83
CA ASP A 82 -0.70 10.37 -10.90
C ASP A 82 -0.12 9.82 -9.59
N GLN A 83 -0.72 8.76 -9.05
CA GLN A 83 -0.18 8.08 -7.87
C GLN A 83 1.19 7.47 -8.13
N ASN A 84 1.38 6.83 -9.29
CA ASN A 84 2.65 6.21 -9.64
C ASN A 84 3.76 7.25 -9.85
N ILE A 85 3.46 8.38 -10.49
CA ILE A 85 4.40 9.50 -10.66
C ILE A 85 4.80 10.06 -9.28
N SER A 86 3.83 10.39 -8.44
CA SER A 86 4.09 10.92 -7.10
C SER A 86 4.93 9.97 -6.25
N ARG A 87 4.57 8.68 -6.23
CA ARG A 87 5.31 7.63 -5.50
C ARG A 87 6.71 7.42 -6.08
N GLY A 88 6.83 7.45 -7.42
CA GLY A 88 8.12 7.32 -8.11
C GLY A 88 9.06 8.48 -7.79
N LEU A 89 8.57 9.71 -7.79
CA LEU A 89 9.34 10.90 -7.39
C LEU A 89 9.84 10.77 -5.94
N PHE A 90 8.96 10.35 -5.03
CA PHE A 90 9.33 10.16 -3.63
C PHE A 90 10.41 9.07 -3.45
N ILE A 91 10.25 7.92 -4.12
CA ILE A 91 11.23 6.84 -4.07
C ILE A 91 12.57 7.30 -4.67
N GLY A 92 12.52 8.03 -5.79
CA GLY A 92 13.73 8.61 -6.41
C GLY A 92 14.46 9.58 -5.48
N TRP A 93 13.71 10.45 -4.80
CA TRP A 93 14.25 11.36 -3.80
C TRP A 93 14.89 10.62 -2.61
N LEU A 94 14.20 9.61 -2.10
CA LEU A 94 14.71 8.77 -1.01
C LEU A 94 16.01 8.06 -1.40
N LEU A 95 16.07 7.49 -2.61
CA LEU A 95 17.27 6.85 -3.13
C LEU A 95 18.44 7.84 -3.27
N LEU A 96 18.17 9.05 -3.77
CA LEU A 96 19.18 10.10 -3.85
C LEU A 96 19.76 10.43 -2.48
N LEU A 97 18.90 10.59 -1.46
CA LEU A 97 19.35 10.84 -0.10
C LEU A 97 20.16 9.67 0.48
N LEU A 98 19.74 8.43 0.23
CA LEU A 98 20.47 7.24 0.66
C LEU A 98 21.86 7.17 0.03
N VAL A 99 21.96 7.34 -1.28
CA VAL A 99 23.24 7.30 -2.00
C VAL A 99 24.16 8.43 -1.55
N SER A 100 23.64 9.64 -1.40
CA SER A 100 24.42 10.81 -0.93
C SER A 100 24.96 10.58 0.48
N ASN A 101 24.14 10.09 1.41
CA ASN A 101 24.58 9.81 2.77
C ASN A 101 25.53 8.61 2.85
N LEU A 102 25.37 7.61 1.98
CA LEU A 102 26.32 6.50 1.88
C LEU A 102 27.70 7.00 1.40
N PHE A 103 27.73 7.89 0.41
CA PHE A 103 28.95 8.52 -0.05
C PHE A 103 29.64 9.32 1.07
N LEU A 104 28.88 10.11 1.83
CA LEU A 104 29.39 10.88 2.96
C LEU A 104 29.90 9.95 4.09
N ALA A 105 29.17 8.89 4.41
CA ALA A 105 29.57 7.90 5.41
C ALA A 105 30.92 7.26 5.08
N ILE A 106 31.15 6.93 3.80
CA ILE A 106 32.42 6.36 3.34
C ILE A 106 33.53 7.40 3.35
N SER A 107 33.24 8.63 2.91
CA SER A 107 34.23 9.70 2.76
C SER A 107 34.68 10.30 4.10
N LEU A 108 33.75 10.60 4.98
CA LEU A 108 33.98 11.26 6.28
C LEU A 108 34.21 10.26 7.41
N LYS A 109 33.77 8.99 7.23
CA LYS A 109 33.82 7.93 8.26
C LYS A 109 33.09 8.29 9.57
N GLU A 110 32.09 9.16 9.50
CA GLU A 110 31.30 9.58 10.65
C GLU A 110 30.07 8.69 10.82
N LYS A 111 29.81 8.28 12.06
CA LYS A 111 28.70 7.38 12.40
C LYS A 111 27.33 8.01 12.18
N ILE A 112 27.23 9.34 12.25
CA ILE A 112 25.98 10.07 12.06
C ILE A 112 25.34 9.78 10.70
N HIS A 113 26.13 9.63 9.64
CA HIS A 113 25.63 9.31 8.31
C HIS A 113 25.03 7.91 8.25
N LEU A 114 25.57 6.94 9.02
CA LEU A 114 25.01 5.59 9.10
C LEU A 114 23.69 5.58 9.87
N ALA A 115 23.61 6.34 10.96
CA ALA A 115 22.35 6.51 11.70
C ALA A 115 21.27 7.17 10.82
N TYR A 116 21.67 8.16 10.01
CA TYR A 116 20.75 8.82 9.09
C TYR A 116 20.26 7.87 7.97
N ILE A 117 21.14 7.04 7.42
CA ILE A 117 20.77 5.99 6.45
C ILE A 117 19.76 5.01 7.09
N ALA A 118 20.02 4.56 8.31
CA ALA A 118 19.10 3.66 9.03
C ALA A 118 17.71 4.30 9.21
N TYR A 119 17.67 5.58 9.59
CA TYR A 119 16.43 6.34 9.68
C TYR A 119 15.69 6.47 8.36
N LEU A 120 16.39 6.81 7.27
CA LEU A 120 15.81 6.91 5.93
C LEU A 120 15.23 5.57 5.45
N LEU A 121 15.93 4.46 5.70
CA LEU A 121 15.48 3.12 5.36
C LEU A 121 14.23 2.74 6.16
N ALA A 122 14.24 2.94 7.47
CA ALA A 122 13.10 2.63 8.32
C ALA A 122 11.86 3.45 7.95
N GLY A 123 12.03 4.77 7.74
CA GLY A 123 10.96 5.68 7.32
C GLY A 123 10.45 5.37 5.91
N GLY A 124 11.35 5.04 4.98
CA GLY A 124 11.00 4.61 3.62
C GLY A 124 10.17 3.33 3.61
N LEU A 125 10.59 2.32 4.38
CA LEU A 125 9.84 1.06 4.52
C LEU A 125 8.48 1.27 5.19
N TRP A 126 8.40 2.16 6.18
CA TRP A 126 7.12 2.56 6.78
C TRP A 126 6.17 3.19 5.76
N LEU A 127 6.65 4.12 4.93
CA LEU A 127 5.84 4.75 3.89
C LEU A 127 5.44 3.75 2.80
N MET A 128 6.33 2.85 2.39
CA MET A 128 5.99 1.78 1.44
C MET A 128 4.92 0.84 2.02
N ALA A 129 4.98 0.54 3.32
CA ALA A 129 3.93 -0.22 4.01
C ALA A 129 2.60 0.57 4.06
N GLN A 130 2.65 1.90 4.29
CA GLN A 130 1.45 2.76 4.30
C GLN A 130 0.76 2.85 2.93
N TRP A 131 1.51 2.94 1.86
CA TRP A 131 0.97 3.03 0.50
C TRP A 131 0.56 1.66 -0.08
N GLY A 132 0.82 0.55 0.63
CA GLY A 132 0.56 -0.79 0.14
C GLY A 132 1.56 -1.28 -0.92
N ILE A 133 2.54 -0.46 -1.30
CA ILE A 133 3.61 -0.82 -2.23
C ILE A 133 4.46 -1.96 -1.66
N GLY A 134 4.70 -1.95 -0.34
CA GLY A 134 5.40 -3.02 0.34
C GLY A 134 4.70 -4.37 0.15
N PHE A 135 3.37 -4.42 0.23
CA PHE A 135 2.60 -5.63 -0.03
C PHE A 135 2.66 -6.07 -1.49
N GLN A 136 2.72 -5.12 -2.41
CA GLN A 136 2.81 -5.40 -3.84
C GLN A 136 4.19 -5.99 -4.24
N TRP A 137 5.30 -5.45 -3.68
CA TRP A 137 6.64 -5.70 -4.20
C TRP A 137 7.55 -6.49 -3.25
N LEU A 138 7.45 -6.25 -1.94
CA LEU A 138 8.38 -6.84 -0.97
C LEU A 138 7.84 -8.14 -0.37
N TRP A 139 6.52 -8.23 -0.10
CA TRP A 139 5.91 -9.41 0.54
C TRP A 139 4.55 -9.79 -0.06
N PRO A 140 4.43 -9.99 -1.39
CA PRO A 140 3.15 -10.20 -2.08
C PRO A 140 2.37 -11.44 -1.64
N ASN A 141 3.07 -12.42 -1.09
CA ASN A 141 2.49 -13.70 -0.67
C ASN A 141 2.21 -13.79 0.84
N THR A 142 2.67 -12.81 1.62
CA THR A 142 2.60 -12.87 3.09
C THR A 142 1.42 -12.06 3.59
N THR A 143 0.29 -12.70 3.79
CA THR A 143 -0.99 -12.04 4.16
C THR A 143 -1.04 -11.53 5.60
N SER A 144 -0.25 -12.09 6.52
CA SER A 144 -0.19 -11.66 7.92
C SER A 144 0.76 -10.48 8.17
N PHE A 145 1.83 -10.35 7.38
CA PHE A 145 2.86 -9.34 7.58
C PHE A 145 2.40 -7.89 7.34
N PRO A 146 1.56 -7.55 6.34
CA PRO A 146 1.12 -6.18 6.09
C PRO A 146 0.52 -5.49 7.32
N SER A 147 -0.15 -6.25 8.17
CA SER A 147 -0.76 -5.72 9.39
C SER A 147 0.25 -5.36 10.48
N ILE A 148 1.38 -6.05 10.52
CA ILE A 148 2.45 -5.86 11.50
C ILE A 148 3.50 -4.89 10.96
N ALA A 149 3.70 -4.87 9.65
CA ALA A 149 4.74 -4.06 8.99
C ALA A 149 4.66 -2.57 9.32
N ARG A 150 3.46 -2.00 9.36
CA ARG A 150 3.27 -0.57 9.65
C ARG A 150 3.69 -0.18 11.06
N PRO A 151 3.11 -0.75 12.13
CA PRO A 151 3.51 -0.39 13.48
C PRO A 151 4.98 -0.77 13.74
N PHE A 152 5.48 -1.86 13.13
CA PHE A 152 6.87 -2.27 13.24
C PHE A 152 7.82 -1.23 12.65
N PHE A 153 7.62 -0.84 11.38
CA PHE A 153 8.50 0.15 10.73
C PHE A 153 8.31 1.56 11.28
N ALA A 154 7.11 1.92 11.79
CA ALA A 154 6.90 3.17 12.52
C ALA A 154 7.73 3.20 13.80
N GLY A 155 7.70 2.14 14.59
CA GLY A 155 8.51 2.00 15.80
C GLY A 155 10.01 2.03 15.50
N LEU A 156 10.45 1.31 14.46
CA LEU A 156 11.83 1.32 14.03
C LEU A 156 12.29 2.71 13.56
N SER A 157 11.47 3.42 12.79
CA SER A 157 11.75 4.79 12.36
C SER A 157 11.86 5.75 13.55
N PHE A 158 11.01 5.58 14.54
CA PHE A 158 11.08 6.39 15.78
C PHE A 158 12.36 6.10 16.57
N LEU A 159 12.75 4.83 16.72
CA LEU A 159 13.98 4.44 17.42
C LEU A 159 15.24 4.98 16.72
N THR A 160 15.29 4.86 15.39
CA THR A 160 16.42 5.38 14.61
C THR A 160 16.49 6.90 14.62
N ALA A 161 15.32 7.59 14.70
CA ALA A 161 15.27 9.04 14.87
C ALA A 161 15.81 9.48 16.25
N LEU A 162 15.49 8.74 17.31
CA LEU A 162 16.04 9.01 18.65
C LEU A 162 17.56 8.81 18.68
N GLU A 163 18.06 7.74 18.06
CA GLU A 163 19.51 7.52 17.97
C GLU A 163 20.21 8.66 17.23
N LEU A 164 19.61 9.15 16.15
CA LEU A 164 20.13 10.29 15.39
C LEU A 164 20.19 11.58 16.22
N MET A 165 19.27 11.78 17.19
CA MET A 165 19.25 12.94 18.08
C MET A 165 20.31 12.87 19.18
N VAL A 166 20.84 11.69 19.51
CA VAL A 166 21.82 11.48 20.58
C VAL A 166 23.25 11.54 20.06
N GLN A 167 23.47 11.44 18.74
CA GLN A 167 24.79 11.53 18.10
C GLN A 167 25.17 12.98 17.76
#